data_e89cf3b035c1e377dfb796fee33c04ae
#
_entry.id   e89cf3b035c1e377dfb796fee33c04ae
#
_cell.length_a   1.000
_cell.length_b   1.000
_cell.length_c   1.000
_cell.angle_alpha   90.00
_cell.angle_beta   90.00
_cell.angle_gamma   90.00
#
_symmetry.space_group_name_H-M   'P 1'
#
loop_
_entity.id
_entity.type
_entity.pdbx_description
1 polymer ?
#
loop_
_entity_poly.entity_id
_entity_poly.type
_entity_poly.pdbx_seq_one_letter_code
_entity_poly.pdbx_strand_id
1 'polypeptide(L)'
;MIYLHAIDPIAFSLGPVQVHWYGLMYLAAFFSAWALGRSRILRGRLPGVDMDGFSDLLFYGMLGVVLGGRIGYMLFYAFDTFLANPLILFKVWEGGMSFHGGLLGVLIACGLWTRRHRLHFFDVMDFVAPLVPLGLGFGRLGNFVGGELWGKFTQAGWGVIFPHAPELADWSPAQLQAQYAAGALDRFARHPSQLYEAALEGVVMFVVLWTFSMKPHARYAVSGLFALLYGVFRFIVEFVRVPDAPLGYLAFNWLTMGQILSLPLIGVGLVLLALSRRAPVLQPVVPTAAGVEAAK
;
A
#
# COMPACT_ATOMS: atom_id res chain seq x y z
N MET A 1 11.59 0.43 -30.22
CA MET A 1 10.12 0.36 -30.10
C MET A 1 9.80 0.26 -28.62
N ILE A 2 9.04 1.21 -28.09
CA ILE A 2 8.65 1.29 -26.67
C ILE A 2 7.53 0.30 -26.42
N TYR A 3 7.48 -0.30 -25.22
CA TYR A 3 6.49 -1.32 -24.88
C TYR A 3 5.06 -0.76 -24.88
N LEU A 4 4.15 -1.39 -25.62
CA LEU A 4 2.71 -1.13 -25.57
C LEU A 4 2.09 -2.03 -24.50
N HIS A 5 1.44 -1.43 -23.50
CA HIS A 5 0.76 -2.16 -22.44
C HIS A 5 -0.47 -2.88 -23.00
N ALA A 6 -0.43 -4.20 -22.98
CA ALA A 6 -1.48 -5.06 -23.53
C ALA A 6 -1.86 -6.20 -22.56
N ILE A 7 -1.65 -5.97 -21.25
CA ILE A 7 -1.97 -6.97 -20.22
C ILE A 7 -3.49 -6.93 -19.99
N ASP A 8 -4.13 -8.10 -20.10
CA ASP A 8 -5.53 -8.23 -19.73
C ASP A 8 -5.67 -8.11 -18.19
N PRO A 9 -6.49 -7.19 -17.67
CA PRO A 9 -6.73 -7.08 -16.24
C PRO A 9 -7.45 -8.30 -15.63
N ILE A 10 -8.08 -9.15 -16.48
CA ILE A 10 -8.71 -10.40 -16.06
C ILE A 10 -7.66 -11.51 -16.06
N ALA A 11 -7.38 -12.10 -14.90
CA ALA A 11 -6.43 -13.20 -14.77
C ALA A 11 -7.00 -14.51 -15.37
N PHE A 12 -8.25 -14.81 -15.05
CA PHE A 12 -9.00 -15.94 -15.60
C PHE A 12 -10.49 -15.77 -15.34
N SER A 13 -11.32 -16.55 -16.08
CA SER A 13 -12.76 -16.57 -15.93
C SER A 13 -13.26 -17.96 -15.55
N LEU A 14 -14.14 -18.04 -14.56
CA LEU A 14 -14.81 -19.26 -14.13
C LEU A 14 -16.32 -19.10 -14.41
N GLY A 15 -16.72 -19.46 -15.62
CA GLY A 15 -18.09 -19.19 -16.09
C GLY A 15 -18.36 -17.67 -16.11
N PRO A 16 -19.42 -17.20 -15.42
CA PRO A 16 -19.75 -15.76 -15.38
C PRO A 16 -18.86 -14.94 -14.44
N VAL A 17 -18.04 -15.58 -13.60
CA VAL A 17 -17.19 -14.91 -12.62
C VAL A 17 -15.82 -14.61 -13.23
N GLN A 18 -15.46 -13.33 -13.29
CA GLN A 18 -14.16 -12.87 -13.75
C GLN A 18 -13.26 -12.58 -12.55
N VAL A 19 -12.10 -13.21 -12.50
CA VAL A 19 -11.08 -12.97 -11.47
C VAL A 19 -10.06 -12.00 -12.01
N HIS A 20 -9.99 -10.83 -11.39
CA HIS A 20 -9.05 -9.78 -11.78
C HIS A 20 -7.71 -9.93 -11.08
N TRP A 21 -6.61 -9.61 -11.77
CA TRP A 21 -5.27 -9.56 -11.19
C TRP A 21 -5.19 -8.70 -9.93
N TYR A 22 -5.92 -7.58 -9.93
CA TYR A 22 -5.97 -6.67 -8.78
C TYR A 22 -6.43 -7.39 -7.49
N GLY A 23 -7.48 -8.21 -7.60
CA GLY A 23 -7.94 -9.06 -6.49
C GLY A 23 -6.88 -10.08 -6.03
N LEU A 24 -6.18 -10.71 -6.99
CA LEU A 24 -5.09 -11.65 -6.67
C LEU A 24 -3.92 -10.95 -5.98
N MET A 25 -3.59 -9.71 -6.35
CA MET A 25 -2.57 -8.91 -5.67
C MET A 25 -2.96 -8.60 -4.22
N TYR A 26 -4.23 -8.33 -3.93
CA TYR A 26 -4.70 -8.21 -2.54
C TYR A 26 -4.55 -9.51 -1.75
N LEU A 27 -4.90 -10.65 -2.35
CA LEU A 27 -4.69 -11.96 -1.71
C LEU A 27 -3.21 -12.22 -1.44
N ALA A 28 -2.33 -11.91 -2.40
CA ALA A 28 -0.89 -12.01 -2.22
C ALA A 28 -0.37 -11.09 -1.11
N ALA A 29 -0.90 -9.87 -0.99
CA ALA A 29 -0.57 -8.92 0.07
C ALA A 29 -0.95 -9.47 1.45
N PHE A 30 -2.18 -9.97 1.61
CA PHE A 30 -2.62 -10.55 2.88
C PHE A 30 -1.84 -11.83 3.23
N PHE A 31 -1.63 -12.71 2.26
CA PHE A 31 -0.86 -13.93 2.47
C PHE A 31 0.59 -13.62 2.88
N SER A 32 1.24 -12.66 2.23
CA SER A 32 2.60 -12.25 2.59
C SER A 32 2.65 -11.65 4.00
N ALA A 33 1.69 -10.78 4.36
CA ALA A 33 1.61 -10.23 5.70
C ALA A 33 1.40 -11.31 6.76
N TRP A 34 0.53 -12.29 6.48
CA TRP A 34 0.31 -13.43 7.36
C TRP A 34 1.56 -14.30 7.51
N ALA A 35 2.21 -14.69 6.40
CA ALA A 35 3.37 -15.57 6.41
C ALA A 35 4.58 -14.92 7.12
N LEU A 36 4.83 -13.65 6.83
CA LEU A 36 5.89 -12.88 7.47
C LEU A 36 5.60 -12.63 8.95
N GLY A 37 4.38 -12.25 9.28
CA GLY A 37 3.95 -12.02 10.65
C GLY A 37 4.02 -13.31 11.49
N ARG A 38 3.55 -14.44 10.94
CA ARG A 38 3.72 -15.76 11.56
C ARG A 38 5.19 -16.07 11.87
N SER A 39 6.09 -15.85 10.91
CA SER A 39 7.53 -16.02 11.11
C SER A 39 8.07 -15.14 12.25
N ARG A 40 7.56 -13.91 12.39
CA ARG A 40 7.97 -12.98 13.46
C ARG A 40 7.41 -13.39 14.83
N ILE A 41 6.15 -13.84 14.90
CA ILE A 41 5.53 -14.36 16.15
C ILE A 41 6.31 -15.57 16.66
N LEU A 42 6.60 -16.55 15.79
CA LEU A 42 7.37 -17.75 16.16
C LEU A 42 8.79 -17.42 16.64
N ARG A 43 9.33 -16.26 16.27
CA ARG A 43 10.62 -15.74 16.75
C ARG A 43 10.48 -14.84 17.98
N GLY A 44 9.30 -14.76 18.59
CA GLY A 44 9.04 -13.96 19.78
C GLY A 44 9.17 -12.44 19.58
N ARG A 45 8.97 -11.94 18.33
CA ARG A 45 9.15 -10.52 18.00
C ARG A 45 8.04 -9.60 18.51
N LEU A 46 6.95 -10.16 18.99
CA LEU A 46 5.90 -9.44 19.70
C LEU A 46 5.60 -10.19 21.01
N PRO A 47 6.32 -9.86 22.10
CA PRO A 47 6.16 -10.56 23.37
C PRO A 47 4.72 -10.50 23.88
N GLY A 48 4.23 -11.63 24.40
CA GLY A 48 2.88 -11.74 24.96
C GLY A 48 1.77 -11.94 23.91
N VAL A 49 2.14 -12.15 22.65
CA VAL A 49 1.19 -12.45 21.56
C VAL A 49 1.52 -13.80 20.95
N ASP A 50 0.55 -14.69 20.94
CA ASP A 50 0.58 -15.98 20.27
C ASP A 50 -0.01 -15.90 18.83
N MET A 51 -0.17 -17.06 18.20
CA MET A 51 -0.73 -17.13 16.83
C MET A 51 -2.19 -16.73 16.77
N ASP A 52 -2.97 -16.99 17.81
CA ASP A 52 -4.39 -16.62 17.85
C ASP A 52 -4.52 -15.11 17.99
N GLY A 53 -3.75 -14.50 18.90
CA GLY A 53 -3.67 -13.04 19.04
C GLY A 53 -3.20 -12.35 17.75
N PHE A 54 -2.24 -12.96 17.03
CA PHE A 54 -1.81 -12.43 15.73
C PHE A 54 -2.90 -12.56 14.66
N SER A 55 -3.64 -13.65 14.63
CA SER A 55 -4.78 -13.84 13.73
C SER A 55 -5.88 -12.80 13.99
N ASP A 56 -6.16 -12.53 15.27
CA ASP A 56 -7.06 -11.46 15.70
C ASP A 56 -6.56 -10.08 15.23
N LEU A 57 -5.25 -9.79 15.37
CA LEU A 57 -4.66 -8.53 14.90
C LEU A 57 -4.87 -8.34 13.40
N LEU A 58 -4.63 -9.38 12.59
CA LEU A 58 -4.87 -9.34 11.15
C LEU A 58 -6.36 -9.12 10.83
N PHE A 59 -7.25 -9.80 11.55
CA PHE A 59 -8.69 -9.62 11.37
C PHE A 59 -9.13 -8.19 11.72
N TYR A 60 -8.66 -7.62 12.83
CA TYR A 60 -8.90 -6.22 13.18
C TYR A 60 -8.36 -5.28 12.10
N GLY A 61 -7.14 -5.52 11.59
CA GLY A 61 -6.55 -4.75 10.50
C GLY A 61 -7.39 -4.79 9.23
N MET A 62 -7.85 -5.98 8.82
CA MET A 62 -8.71 -6.15 7.65
C MET A 62 -10.05 -5.41 7.81
N LEU A 63 -10.70 -5.54 8.95
CA LEU A 63 -11.93 -4.77 9.24
C LEU A 63 -11.66 -3.27 9.21
N GLY A 64 -10.52 -2.83 9.77
CA GLY A 64 -10.10 -1.43 9.76
C GLY A 64 -9.96 -0.89 8.34
N VAL A 65 -9.32 -1.64 7.42
CA VAL A 65 -9.21 -1.25 6.00
C VAL A 65 -10.58 -1.09 5.36
N VAL A 66 -11.44 -2.11 5.49
CA VAL A 66 -12.75 -2.14 4.80
C VAL A 66 -13.68 -1.07 5.36
N LEU A 67 -13.87 -1.06 6.67
CA LEU A 67 -14.79 -0.11 7.31
C LEU A 67 -14.29 1.32 7.19
N GLY A 68 -13.00 1.54 7.48
CA GLY A 68 -12.40 2.87 7.39
C GLY A 68 -12.38 3.39 5.96
N GLY A 69 -12.01 2.56 4.99
CA GLY A 69 -12.01 2.90 3.57
C GLY A 69 -13.40 3.31 3.08
N ARG A 70 -14.42 2.53 3.44
CA ARG A 70 -15.80 2.80 3.04
C ARG A 70 -16.38 4.03 3.73
N ILE A 71 -16.22 4.14 5.05
CA ILE A 71 -16.68 5.32 5.80
C ILE A 71 -15.96 6.58 5.29
N GLY A 72 -14.64 6.52 5.11
CA GLY A 72 -13.88 7.66 4.57
C GLY A 72 -14.32 8.06 3.17
N TYR A 73 -14.65 7.09 2.30
CA TYR A 73 -15.20 7.41 0.97
C TYR A 73 -16.55 8.13 1.07
N MET A 74 -17.47 7.63 1.89
CA MET A 74 -18.78 8.25 2.09
C MET A 74 -18.66 9.67 2.64
N LEU A 75 -17.77 9.88 3.60
CA LEU A 75 -17.63 11.20 4.23
C LEU A 75 -16.96 12.25 3.34
N PHE A 76 -15.98 11.85 2.52
CA PHE A 76 -15.15 12.80 1.77
C PHE A 76 -15.49 12.90 0.28
N TYR A 77 -16.09 11.86 -0.31
CA TYR A 77 -16.31 11.80 -1.77
C TYR A 77 -17.77 11.60 -2.18
N ALA A 78 -18.62 11.06 -1.31
CA ALA A 78 -20.00 10.72 -1.63
C ALA A 78 -20.97 11.13 -0.52
N PHE A 79 -20.72 12.25 0.16
CA PHE A 79 -21.47 12.66 1.34
C PHE A 79 -22.96 12.92 1.06
N ASP A 80 -23.27 13.62 -0.04
CA ASP A 80 -24.66 13.88 -0.44
C ASP A 80 -25.43 12.59 -0.77
N THR A 81 -24.76 11.65 -1.44
CA THR A 81 -25.33 10.34 -1.76
C THR A 81 -25.58 9.53 -0.49
N PHE A 82 -24.65 9.60 0.48
CA PHE A 82 -24.80 8.95 1.78
C PHE A 82 -25.96 9.55 2.58
N LEU A 83 -26.13 10.88 2.59
CA LEU A 83 -27.26 11.52 3.26
C LEU A 83 -28.61 11.15 2.63
N ALA A 84 -28.66 11.03 1.29
CA ALA A 84 -29.86 10.65 0.57
C ALA A 84 -30.22 9.16 0.79
N ASN A 85 -29.22 8.28 0.92
CA ASN A 85 -29.41 6.85 1.13
C ASN A 85 -28.28 6.25 2.01
N PRO A 86 -28.42 6.25 3.35
CA PRO A 86 -27.40 5.73 4.25
C PRO A 86 -27.03 4.25 4.02
N LEU A 87 -27.94 3.45 3.45
CA LEU A 87 -27.69 2.03 3.16
C LEU A 87 -26.60 1.79 2.12
N ILE A 88 -26.24 2.81 1.33
CA ILE A 88 -25.13 2.74 0.36
C ILE A 88 -23.78 2.45 1.06
N LEU A 89 -23.64 2.77 2.34
CA LEU A 89 -22.46 2.44 3.15
C LEU A 89 -22.13 0.94 3.08
N PHE A 90 -23.13 0.08 3.09
CA PHE A 90 -22.96 -1.37 3.11
C PHE A 90 -22.75 -1.99 1.71
N LYS A 91 -22.96 -1.23 0.65
CA LYS A 91 -22.80 -1.72 -0.73
C LYS A 91 -21.34 -1.60 -1.19
N VAL A 92 -20.44 -2.34 -0.54
CA VAL A 92 -19.01 -2.32 -0.82
C VAL A 92 -18.66 -2.83 -2.22
N TRP A 93 -19.52 -3.62 -2.83
CA TRP A 93 -19.36 -4.14 -4.19
C TRP A 93 -19.61 -3.10 -5.31
N GLU A 94 -20.21 -1.96 -4.99
CA GLU A 94 -20.35 -0.82 -5.93
C GLU A 94 -19.08 0.02 -6.03
N GLY A 95 -17.99 -0.40 -5.35
CA GLY A 95 -16.73 0.34 -5.31
C GLY A 95 -16.76 1.53 -4.35
N GLY A 96 -15.80 2.44 -4.51
CA GLY A 96 -15.67 3.63 -3.66
C GLY A 96 -15.05 3.35 -2.30
N MET A 97 -13.70 3.40 -2.28
CA MET A 97 -12.88 3.24 -1.08
C MET A 97 -11.91 4.42 -0.96
N SER A 98 -11.77 4.96 0.24
CA SER A 98 -10.80 6.02 0.54
C SER A 98 -9.51 5.41 1.11
N PHE A 99 -8.38 5.70 0.50
CA PHE A 99 -7.08 5.30 1.04
C PHE A 99 -6.85 5.84 2.46
N HIS A 100 -7.07 7.13 2.67
CA HIS A 100 -6.88 7.77 3.97
C HIS A 100 -7.84 7.22 5.01
N GLY A 101 -9.09 6.95 4.60
CA GLY A 101 -10.07 6.28 5.46
C GLY A 101 -9.61 4.89 5.88
N GLY A 102 -9.12 4.09 4.95
CA GLY A 102 -8.56 2.77 5.23
C GLY A 102 -7.36 2.81 6.18
N LEU A 103 -6.42 3.73 5.95
CA LEU A 103 -5.27 3.94 6.83
C LEU A 103 -5.69 4.30 8.26
N LEU A 104 -6.58 5.29 8.43
CA LEU A 104 -7.11 5.65 9.75
C LEU A 104 -7.84 4.48 10.40
N GLY A 105 -8.64 3.75 9.62
CA GLY A 105 -9.34 2.57 10.11
C GLY A 105 -8.41 1.49 10.66
N VAL A 106 -7.30 1.20 9.96
CA VAL A 106 -6.27 0.26 10.44
C VAL A 106 -5.62 0.77 11.72
N LEU A 107 -5.22 2.03 11.77
CA LEU A 107 -4.59 2.60 12.97
C LEU A 107 -5.52 2.55 14.18
N ILE A 108 -6.81 2.87 13.99
CA ILE A 108 -7.83 2.77 15.04
C ILE A 108 -8.02 1.30 15.46
N ALA A 109 -8.16 0.39 14.51
CA ALA A 109 -8.34 -1.04 14.78
C ALA A 109 -7.16 -1.62 15.55
N CYS A 110 -5.93 -1.33 15.13
CA CYS A 110 -4.73 -1.70 15.87
C CYS A 110 -4.68 -1.07 17.26
N GLY A 111 -5.10 0.19 17.41
CA GLY A 111 -5.19 0.88 18.70
C GLY A 111 -6.20 0.21 19.65
N LEU A 112 -7.36 -0.18 19.14
CA LEU A 112 -8.36 -0.92 19.93
C LEU A 112 -7.84 -2.31 20.33
N TRP A 113 -7.21 -3.00 19.39
CA TRP A 113 -6.62 -4.30 19.64
C TRP A 113 -5.52 -4.23 20.70
N THR A 114 -4.59 -3.26 20.62
CA THR A 114 -3.52 -3.06 21.59
C THR A 114 -4.05 -2.76 22.99
N ARG A 115 -5.11 -1.94 23.10
CA ARG A 115 -5.79 -1.67 24.38
C ARG A 115 -6.36 -2.94 25.00
N ARG A 116 -7.02 -3.78 24.19
CA ARG A 116 -7.59 -5.05 24.64
C ARG A 116 -6.51 -6.00 25.17
N HIS A 117 -5.34 -6.05 24.51
CA HIS A 117 -4.24 -6.92 24.88
C HIS A 117 -3.24 -6.29 25.87
N ARG A 118 -3.52 -5.06 26.36
CA ARG A 118 -2.66 -4.30 27.29
C ARG A 118 -1.23 -4.12 26.79
N LEU A 119 -1.06 -3.97 25.47
CA LEU A 119 0.21 -3.72 24.81
C LEU A 119 0.39 -2.23 24.50
N HIS A 120 1.62 -1.80 24.33
CA HIS A 120 1.88 -0.46 23.86
C HIS A 120 1.67 -0.39 22.34
N PHE A 121 0.96 0.63 21.86
CA PHE A 121 0.59 0.78 20.46
C PHE A 121 1.81 0.68 19.50
N PHE A 122 2.91 1.35 19.82
CA PHE A 122 4.09 1.33 18.96
C PHE A 122 4.89 0.02 19.01
N ASP A 123 4.70 -0.84 20.01
CA ASP A 123 5.28 -2.18 19.97
C ASP A 123 4.63 -3.02 18.87
N VAL A 124 3.32 -2.86 18.70
CA VAL A 124 2.55 -3.51 17.62
C VAL A 124 2.85 -2.84 16.28
N MET A 125 2.97 -1.52 16.22
CA MET A 125 3.32 -0.83 14.97
C MET A 125 4.73 -1.20 14.49
N ASP A 126 5.72 -1.30 15.39
CA ASP A 126 7.08 -1.76 15.06
C ASP A 126 7.10 -3.23 14.59
N PHE A 127 6.17 -4.05 15.09
CA PHE A 127 5.98 -5.41 14.59
C PHE A 127 5.34 -5.43 13.21
N VAL A 128 4.30 -4.61 12.96
CA VAL A 128 3.53 -4.58 11.72
C VAL A 128 4.29 -3.89 10.58
N ALA A 129 5.04 -2.84 10.87
CA ALA A 129 5.70 -2.00 9.87
C ALA A 129 6.48 -2.79 8.78
N PRO A 130 7.27 -3.84 9.08
CA PRO A 130 7.95 -4.62 8.05
C PRO A 130 7.04 -5.56 7.24
N LEU A 131 5.77 -5.72 7.63
CA LEU A 131 4.80 -6.56 6.93
C LEU A 131 4.08 -5.80 5.79
N VAL A 132 4.04 -4.48 5.89
CA VAL A 132 3.25 -3.60 5.01
C VAL A 132 3.84 -3.46 3.61
N PRO A 133 5.17 -3.29 3.41
CA PRO A 133 5.74 -2.91 2.13
C PRO A 133 5.40 -3.84 0.98
N LEU A 134 5.44 -5.16 1.17
CA LEU A 134 5.08 -6.10 0.11
C LEU A 134 3.62 -5.91 -0.34
N GLY A 135 2.74 -5.60 0.59
CA GLY A 135 1.34 -5.28 0.28
C GLY A 135 1.21 -4.02 -0.59
N LEU A 136 1.97 -2.97 -0.28
CA LEU A 136 2.05 -1.77 -1.11
C LEU A 136 2.57 -2.12 -2.51
N GLY A 137 3.66 -2.88 -2.60
CA GLY A 137 4.23 -3.34 -3.86
C GLY A 137 3.23 -4.12 -4.72
N PHE A 138 2.50 -5.08 -4.13
CA PHE A 138 1.46 -5.82 -4.84
C PHE A 138 0.33 -4.92 -5.33
N GLY A 139 -0.10 -3.95 -4.52
CA GLY A 139 -1.10 -2.96 -4.96
C GLY A 139 -0.62 -2.17 -6.19
N ARG A 140 0.65 -1.74 -6.22
CA ARG A 140 1.24 -1.04 -7.36
C ARG A 140 1.39 -1.92 -8.61
N LEU A 141 1.73 -3.19 -8.44
CA LEU A 141 1.72 -4.15 -9.54
C LEU A 141 0.29 -4.35 -10.07
N GLY A 142 -0.70 -4.38 -9.21
CA GLY A 142 -2.12 -4.39 -9.61
C GLY A 142 -2.50 -3.18 -10.45
N ASN A 143 -2.08 -1.97 -10.05
CA ASN A 143 -2.30 -0.75 -10.83
C ASN A 143 -1.58 -0.80 -12.19
N PHE A 144 -0.36 -1.34 -12.24
CA PHE A 144 0.35 -1.51 -13.51
C PHE A 144 -0.39 -2.47 -14.44
N VAL A 145 -0.81 -3.64 -13.95
CA VAL A 145 -1.59 -4.61 -14.74
C VAL A 145 -2.91 -4.01 -15.21
N GLY A 146 -3.60 -3.25 -14.35
CA GLY A 146 -4.82 -2.52 -14.70
C GLY A 146 -4.60 -1.37 -15.68
N GLY A 147 -3.35 -0.99 -15.97
CA GLY A 147 -3.03 0.11 -16.87
C GLY A 147 -3.50 1.48 -16.35
N GLU A 148 -3.43 1.70 -15.04
CA GLU A 148 -3.87 2.92 -14.36
C GLU A 148 -2.76 3.56 -13.52
N LEU A 149 -2.93 4.85 -13.15
CA LEU A 149 -1.99 5.61 -12.31
C LEU A 149 -0.57 5.72 -12.89
N TRP A 150 -0.46 5.84 -14.19
CA TRP A 150 0.80 6.03 -14.92
C TRP A 150 1.46 7.38 -14.61
N GLY A 151 2.71 7.49 -15.01
CA GLY A 151 3.50 8.71 -14.86
C GLY A 151 3.38 9.70 -16.02
N LYS A 152 4.18 10.76 -15.94
CA LYS A 152 4.34 11.79 -16.97
C LYS A 152 4.92 11.20 -18.27
N PHE A 153 4.81 11.93 -19.35
CA PHE A 153 5.47 11.57 -20.61
C PHE A 153 6.98 11.43 -20.44
N THR A 154 7.56 10.47 -21.16
CA THR A 154 8.99 10.23 -21.14
C THR A 154 9.52 9.84 -22.52
N GLN A 155 10.77 10.17 -22.79
CA GLN A 155 11.52 9.68 -23.95
C GLN A 155 12.46 8.54 -23.58
N ALA A 156 12.42 8.07 -22.33
CA ALA A 156 13.26 6.96 -21.89
C ALA A 156 12.89 5.65 -22.61
N GLY A 157 13.90 4.87 -22.99
CA GLY A 157 13.69 3.60 -23.71
C GLY A 157 12.87 2.54 -22.96
N TRP A 158 12.68 2.73 -21.63
CA TRP A 158 11.83 1.89 -20.78
C TRP A 158 10.44 2.49 -20.51
N GLY A 159 10.06 3.57 -21.23
CA GLY A 159 8.70 4.12 -21.18
C GLY A 159 7.67 3.06 -21.56
N VAL A 160 6.42 3.28 -21.16
CA VAL A 160 5.29 2.39 -21.46
C VAL A 160 4.18 3.21 -22.10
N ILE A 161 3.62 2.72 -23.18
CA ILE A 161 2.45 3.29 -23.84
C ILE A 161 1.21 2.63 -23.24
N PHE A 162 0.34 3.42 -22.60
CA PHE A 162 -0.89 2.93 -21.98
C PHE A 162 -2.09 3.24 -22.89
N PRO A 163 -2.76 2.22 -23.47
CA PRO A 163 -3.86 2.43 -24.42
C PRO A 163 -5.05 3.18 -23.84
N HIS A 164 -5.28 3.05 -22.53
CA HIS A 164 -6.37 3.72 -21.83
C HIS A 164 -6.03 5.13 -21.33
N ALA A 165 -4.82 5.63 -21.66
CA ALA A 165 -4.48 7.02 -21.36
C ALA A 165 -5.37 7.97 -22.18
N PRO A 166 -5.74 9.16 -21.66
CA PRO A 166 -6.69 10.06 -22.28
C PRO A 166 -6.39 10.38 -23.75
N GLU A 167 -5.12 10.44 -24.13
CA GLU A 167 -4.67 10.74 -25.49
C GLU A 167 -4.93 9.62 -26.48
N LEU A 168 -5.15 8.41 -26.01
CA LEU A 168 -5.33 7.20 -26.82
C LEU A 168 -6.68 6.53 -26.59
N ALA A 169 -7.48 6.99 -25.62
CA ALA A 169 -8.71 6.33 -25.18
C ALA A 169 -9.76 6.20 -26.31
N ASP A 170 -9.79 7.16 -27.25
CA ASP A 170 -10.74 7.17 -28.37
C ASP A 170 -10.24 6.37 -29.59
N TRP A 171 -9.02 5.80 -29.52
CA TRP A 171 -8.46 5.05 -30.65
C TRP A 171 -8.95 3.61 -30.64
N SER A 172 -9.37 3.13 -31.80
CA SER A 172 -9.72 1.71 -31.93
C SER A 172 -8.48 0.81 -31.78
N PRO A 173 -8.63 -0.44 -31.34
CA PRO A 173 -7.53 -1.39 -31.24
C PRO A 173 -6.72 -1.54 -32.54
N ALA A 174 -7.41 -1.50 -33.71
CA ALA A 174 -6.77 -1.56 -35.01
C ALA A 174 -5.92 -0.32 -35.31
N GLN A 175 -6.39 0.87 -34.96
CA GLN A 175 -5.62 2.11 -35.10
C GLN A 175 -4.40 2.11 -34.18
N LEU A 176 -4.55 1.71 -32.91
CA LEU A 176 -3.45 1.60 -31.96
C LEU A 176 -2.37 0.66 -32.50
N GLN A 177 -2.75 -0.52 -33.00
CA GLN A 177 -1.81 -1.51 -33.51
C GLN A 177 -1.09 -1.01 -34.77
N ALA A 178 -1.79 -0.37 -35.71
CA ALA A 178 -1.19 0.16 -36.92
C ALA A 178 -0.18 1.28 -36.59
N GLN A 179 -0.51 2.20 -35.73
CA GLN A 179 0.37 3.31 -35.33
C GLN A 179 1.53 2.84 -34.45
N TYR A 180 1.31 1.81 -33.63
CA TYR A 180 2.39 1.16 -32.88
C TYR A 180 3.42 0.52 -33.81
N ALA A 181 2.96 -0.23 -34.80
CA ALA A 181 3.84 -0.85 -35.81
C ALA A 181 4.65 0.20 -36.60
N ALA A 182 4.09 1.38 -36.82
CA ALA A 182 4.74 2.51 -37.47
C ALA A 182 5.71 3.30 -36.54
N GLY A 183 5.78 2.97 -35.23
CA GLY A 183 6.57 3.69 -34.24
C GLY A 183 6.01 5.08 -33.87
N ALA A 184 4.80 5.42 -34.32
CA ALA A 184 4.20 6.73 -34.11
C ALA A 184 3.68 6.95 -32.68
N LEU A 185 3.54 5.87 -31.89
CA LEU A 185 3.08 5.94 -30.51
C LEU A 185 4.19 6.24 -29.51
N ASP A 186 5.47 6.16 -29.88
CA ASP A 186 6.60 6.37 -28.95
C ASP A 186 6.53 7.73 -28.22
N ARG A 187 5.96 8.75 -28.87
CA ARG A 187 5.72 10.08 -28.28
C ARG A 187 4.71 10.08 -27.10
N PHE A 188 3.87 9.07 -26.98
CA PHE A 188 2.89 8.91 -25.93
C PHE A 188 3.40 8.01 -24.78
N ALA A 189 4.66 7.61 -24.83
CA ALA A 189 5.28 6.84 -23.77
C ALA A 189 5.29 7.61 -22.44
N ARG A 190 4.97 6.91 -21.37
CA ARG A 190 4.91 7.44 -20.01
C ARG A 190 5.83 6.67 -19.08
N HIS A 191 6.27 7.33 -18.00
CA HIS A 191 6.95 6.63 -16.91
C HIS A 191 6.02 5.58 -16.32
N PRO A 192 6.44 4.31 -16.18
CA PRO A 192 5.70 3.30 -15.43
C PRO A 192 5.87 3.55 -13.92
N SER A 193 5.30 4.65 -13.41
CA SER A 193 5.45 5.10 -12.03
C SER A 193 5.00 4.06 -11.02
N GLN A 194 4.02 3.21 -11.38
CA GLN A 194 3.58 2.08 -10.59
C GLN A 194 4.71 1.10 -10.28
N LEU A 195 5.58 0.83 -11.27
CA LEU A 195 6.74 -0.06 -11.10
C LEU A 195 7.82 0.59 -10.23
N TYR A 196 8.00 1.91 -10.33
CA TYR A 196 8.93 2.63 -9.44
C TYR A 196 8.45 2.61 -8.00
N GLU A 197 7.14 2.82 -7.78
CA GLU A 197 6.51 2.69 -6.47
C GLU A 197 6.61 1.25 -5.94
N ALA A 198 6.34 0.24 -6.76
CA ALA A 198 6.49 -1.17 -6.38
C ALA A 198 7.94 -1.51 -5.99
N ALA A 199 8.92 -0.98 -6.71
CA ALA A 199 10.34 -1.19 -6.40
C ALA A 199 10.74 -0.49 -5.10
N LEU A 200 10.42 0.80 -4.92
CA LEU A 200 10.86 1.59 -3.78
C LEU A 200 10.01 1.32 -2.52
N GLU A 201 8.67 1.50 -2.62
CA GLU A 201 7.75 1.37 -1.50
C GLU A 201 7.46 -0.11 -1.18
N GLY A 202 7.59 -1.01 -2.16
CA GLY A 202 7.45 -2.46 -2.00
C GLY A 202 8.78 -3.12 -1.63
N VAL A 203 9.66 -3.33 -2.62
CA VAL A 203 10.83 -4.20 -2.47
C VAL A 203 11.93 -3.56 -1.61
N VAL A 204 12.39 -2.35 -1.95
CA VAL A 204 13.50 -1.69 -1.23
C VAL A 204 13.11 -1.45 0.23
N MET A 205 11.94 -0.89 0.46
CA MET A 205 11.45 -0.63 1.82
C MET A 205 11.27 -1.94 2.61
N PHE A 206 10.78 -3.01 1.99
CA PHE A 206 10.71 -4.33 2.62
C PHE A 206 12.09 -4.81 3.06
N VAL A 207 13.07 -4.81 2.16
CA VAL A 207 14.42 -5.29 2.46
C VAL A 207 15.03 -4.48 3.60
N VAL A 208 14.92 -3.16 3.56
CA VAL A 208 15.46 -2.28 4.61
C VAL A 208 14.78 -2.55 5.96
N LEU A 209 13.46 -2.53 6.02
CA LEU A 209 12.72 -2.72 7.28
C LEU A 209 12.86 -4.14 7.82
N TRP A 210 12.85 -5.14 6.95
CA TRP A 210 13.02 -6.52 7.35
C TRP A 210 14.38 -6.76 7.96
N THR A 211 15.46 -6.37 7.26
CA THR A 211 16.84 -6.52 7.75
C THR A 211 17.10 -5.70 9.00
N PHE A 212 16.62 -4.44 9.04
CA PHE A 212 16.70 -3.61 10.23
C PHE A 212 16.01 -4.28 11.42
N SER A 213 14.78 -4.73 11.27
CA SER A 213 13.99 -5.34 12.34
C SER A 213 14.40 -6.78 12.73
N MET A 214 15.40 -7.37 12.06
CA MET A 214 15.94 -8.69 12.46
C MET A 214 16.67 -8.64 13.82
N LYS A 215 17.20 -7.50 14.20
CA LYS A 215 17.78 -7.27 15.53
C LYS A 215 16.76 -6.62 16.45
N PRO A 216 16.88 -6.74 17.78
CA PRO A 216 16.07 -5.94 18.71
C PRO A 216 16.34 -4.45 18.52
N HIS A 217 15.29 -3.67 18.49
CA HIS A 217 15.35 -2.21 18.39
C HIS A 217 14.50 -1.56 19.49
N ALA A 218 14.83 -0.31 19.79
CA ALA A 218 14.05 0.49 20.70
C ALA A 218 12.66 0.77 20.08
N ARG A 219 11.64 0.84 20.90
CA ARG A 219 10.28 1.24 20.52
C ARG A 219 10.33 2.50 19.65
N TYR A 220 9.42 2.63 18.71
CA TYR A 220 9.31 3.67 17.67
C TYR A 220 10.32 3.55 16.52
N ALA A 221 11.40 2.79 16.64
CA ALA A 221 12.48 2.79 15.64
C ALA A 221 12.03 2.24 14.29
N VAL A 222 11.32 1.12 14.28
CA VAL A 222 10.90 0.47 13.02
C VAL A 222 9.76 1.24 12.36
N SER A 223 8.79 1.71 13.15
CA SER A 223 7.69 2.57 12.67
C SER A 223 8.21 3.92 12.17
N GLY A 224 9.19 4.50 12.88
CA GLY A 224 9.82 5.75 12.45
C GLY A 224 10.59 5.59 11.14
N LEU A 225 11.33 4.49 10.98
CA LEU A 225 12.03 4.19 9.74
C LEU A 225 11.04 3.94 8.58
N PHE A 226 9.94 3.23 8.83
CA PHE A 226 8.87 3.03 7.86
C PHE A 226 8.30 4.37 7.36
N ALA A 227 7.88 5.25 8.29
CA ALA A 227 7.29 6.53 7.96
C ALA A 227 8.26 7.43 7.17
N LEU A 228 9.54 7.43 7.57
CA LEU A 228 10.59 8.18 6.90
C LEU A 228 10.80 7.68 5.47
N LEU A 229 11.02 6.36 5.29
CA LEU A 229 11.28 5.78 3.98
C LEU A 229 10.09 5.95 3.03
N TYR A 230 8.89 5.65 3.51
CA TYR A 230 7.69 5.80 2.70
C TYR A 230 7.49 7.25 2.28
N GLY A 231 7.61 8.20 3.22
CA GLY A 231 7.49 9.63 2.89
C GLY A 231 8.54 10.10 1.88
N VAL A 232 9.81 9.67 2.03
CA VAL A 232 10.89 10.00 1.09
C VAL A 232 10.65 9.37 -0.29
N PHE A 233 10.34 8.08 -0.36
CA PHE A 233 10.11 7.40 -1.63
C PHE A 233 8.90 7.96 -2.36
N ARG A 234 7.80 8.21 -1.64
CA ARG A 234 6.62 8.84 -2.20
C ARG A 234 6.91 10.24 -2.74
N PHE A 235 7.66 11.04 -1.99
CA PHE A 235 8.07 12.38 -2.43
C PHE A 235 8.90 12.33 -3.72
N ILE A 236 9.83 11.37 -3.83
CA ILE A 236 10.69 11.21 -5.01
C ILE A 236 9.89 10.75 -6.23
N VAL A 237 9.05 9.71 -6.08
CA VAL A 237 8.27 9.18 -7.21
C VAL A 237 7.28 10.20 -7.75
N GLU A 238 6.79 11.09 -6.91
CA GLU A 238 5.82 12.13 -7.32
C GLU A 238 6.36 13.07 -8.40
N PHE A 239 7.67 13.23 -8.54
CA PHE A 239 8.26 14.02 -9.64
C PHE A 239 7.95 13.45 -11.03
N VAL A 240 7.79 12.14 -11.12
CA VAL A 240 7.49 11.42 -12.39
C VAL A 240 6.04 11.00 -12.53
N ARG A 241 5.22 11.14 -11.47
CA ARG A 241 3.77 10.87 -11.51
C ARG A 241 3.00 12.00 -12.20
N VAL A 242 1.88 11.65 -12.79
CA VAL A 242 0.87 12.65 -13.17
C VAL A 242 0.17 13.13 -11.89
N PRO A 243 0.09 14.45 -11.66
CA PRO A 243 -0.69 14.97 -10.53
C PRO A 243 -2.16 14.55 -10.60
N ASP A 244 -2.80 14.38 -9.44
CA ASP A 244 -4.21 14.05 -9.38
C ASP A 244 -5.04 15.13 -10.10
N ALA A 245 -5.87 14.73 -11.06
CA ALA A 245 -6.55 15.60 -12.00
C ALA A 245 -7.33 16.78 -11.38
N PRO A 246 -8.05 16.63 -10.24
CA PRO A 246 -8.78 17.75 -9.66
C PRO A 246 -7.89 18.81 -9.01
N LEU A 247 -6.64 18.48 -8.63
CA LEU A 247 -5.76 19.38 -7.86
C LEU A 247 -4.58 19.92 -8.68
N GLY A 248 -4.06 19.17 -9.63
CA GLY A 248 -2.91 19.58 -10.44
C GLY A 248 -1.65 19.87 -9.60
N TYR A 249 -0.91 20.90 -10.05
CA TYR A 249 0.22 21.46 -9.28
C TYR A 249 -0.26 22.57 -8.36
N LEU A 250 0.04 22.47 -7.08
CA LEU A 250 -0.41 23.46 -6.08
C LEU A 250 0.50 24.68 -6.00
N ALA A 251 1.79 24.51 -6.28
CA ALA A 251 2.76 25.62 -6.30
C ALA A 251 3.98 25.28 -7.18
N PHE A 252 4.70 26.31 -7.61
CA PHE A 252 6.00 26.23 -8.33
C PHE A 252 5.99 25.36 -9.59
N ASN A 253 4.84 25.00 -10.16
CA ASN A 253 4.67 24.10 -11.30
C ASN A 253 5.29 22.70 -11.14
N TRP A 254 5.59 22.30 -9.90
CA TRP A 254 6.09 20.95 -9.60
C TRP A 254 5.55 20.36 -8.29
N LEU A 255 5.10 21.20 -7.35
CA LEU A 255 4.65 20.76 -6.03
C LEU A 255 3.22 20.21 -6.13
N THR A 256 3.07 18.92 -5.82
CA THR A 256 1.78 18.21 -5.82
C THR A 256 1.25 17.99 -4.40
N MET A 257 -0.02 17.63 -4.28
CA MET A 257 -0.62 17.23 -2.99
C MET A 257 0.10 16.01 -2.40
N GLY A 258 0.51 15.06 -3.25
CA GLY A 258 1.27 13.87 -2.80
C GLY A 258 2.59 14.25 -2.12
N GLN A 259 3.31 15.25 -2.66
CA GLN A 259 4.53 15.76 -2.03
C GLN A 259 4.24 16.47 -0.71
N ILE A 260 3.20 17.32 -0.66
CA ILE A 260 2.81 18.02 0.58
C ILE A 260 2.46 17.03 1.70
N LEU A 261 1.69 15.99 1.37
CA LEU A 261 1.29 14.97 2.35
C LEU A 261 2.47 14.07 2.78
N SER A 262 3.52 13.98 1.96
CA SER A 262 4.73 13.23 2.30
C SER A 262 5.58 13.95 3.36
N LEU A 263 5.59 15.28 3.39
CA LEU A 263 6.41 16.05 4.35
C LEU A 263 6.03 15.80 5.82
N PRO A 264 4.74 15.87 6.24
CA PRO A 264 4.34 15.51 7.59
C PRO A 264 4.76 14.08 7.97
N LEU A 265 4.67 13.14 7.03
CA LEU A 265 5.03 11.75 7.28
C LEU A 265 6.55 11.58 7.49
N ILE A 266 7.38 12.30 6.72
CA ILE A 266 8.83 12.39 6.96
C ILE A 266 9.09 12.98 8.34
N GLY A 267 8.39 14.07 8.71
CA GLY A 267 8.49 14.69 10.03
C GLY A 267 8.14 13.72 11.16
N VAL A 268 7.03 13.00 11.05
CA VAL A 268 6.64 11.95 11.99
C VAL A 268 7.72 10.87 12.08
N GLY A 269 8.27 10.41 10.95
CA GLY A 269 9.35 9.44 10.92
C GLY A 269 10.57 9.89 11.71
N LEU A 270 11.02 11.13 11.50
CA LEU A 270 12.16 11.72 12.22
C LEU A 270 11.87 11.87 13.73
N VAL A 271 10.66 12.31 14.10
CA VAL A 271 10.25 12.41 15.50
C VAL A 271 10.26 11.05 16.18
N LEU A 272 9.69 10.03 15.57
CA LEU A 272 9.68 8.66 16.11
C LEU A 272 11.09 8.10 16.27
N LEU A 273 11.98 8.32 15.29
CA LEU A 273 13.38 7.94 15.37
C LEU A 273 14.13 8.71 16.48
N ALA A 274 13.81 9.97 16.72
CA ALA A 274 14.36 10.72 17.84
C ALA A 274 13.86 10.19 19.20
N LEU A 275 12.58 9.90 19.31
CA LEU A 275 11.97 9.32 20.52
C LEU A 275 12.54 7.91 20.80
N SER A 276 12.85 7.13 19.79
CA SER A 276 13.40 5.79 19.95
C SER A 276 14.72 5.77 20.70
N ARG A 277 15.52 6.84 20.61
CA ARG A 277 16.82 6.94 21.33
C ARG A 277 16.69 6.88 22.85
N ARG A 278 15.51 7.17 23.40
CA ARG A 278 15.22 7.18 24.84
C ARG A 278 14.22 6.10 25.25
N ALA A 279 13.75 5.30 24.29
CA ALA A 279 12.74 4.29 24.51
C ALA A 279 13.35 2.92 24.86
N PRO A 280 12.61 2.06 25.55
CA PRO A 280 13.08 0.72 25.87
C PRO A 280 13.27 -0.11 24.62
N VAL A 281 14.31 -0.98 24.63
CA VAL A 281 14.54 -1.98 23.60
C VAL A 281 13.72 -3.22 23.94
N LEU A 282 12.83 -3.61 23.00
CA LEU A 282 12.04 -4.82 23.14
C LEU A 282 12.89 -6.05 22.82
N GLN A 283 13.11 -6.89 23.83
CA GLN A 283 13.80 -8.15 23.66
C GLN A 283 12.83 -9.24 23.15
N PRO A 284 13.20 -10.02 22.15
CA PRO A 284 12.40 -11.16 21.74
C PRO A 284 12.27 -12.18 22.88
N VAL A 285 11.05 -12.64 23.11
CA VAL A 285 10.78 -13.74 24.03
C VAL A 285 10.47 -14.97 23.19
N VAL A 286 11.46 -15.82 23.01
CA VAL A 286 11.26 -17.08 22.29
C VAL A 286 10.39 -17.99 23.18
N PRO A 287 9.24 -18.51 22.68
CA PRO A 287 8.44 -19.47 23.42
C PRO A 287 9.32 -20.67 23.79
N THR A 288 9.43 -21.00 25.09
CA THR A 288 10.09 -22.20 25.53
C THR A 288 9.29 -23.43 25.05
N ALA A 289 9.98 -24.54 24.76
CA ALA A 289 9.35 -25.75 24.23
C ALA A 289 8.16 -26.26 25.08
N ALA A 290 8.14 -25.97 26.37
CA ALA A 290 7.02 -26.25 27.27
C ALA A 290 5.74 -25.45 26.96
N GLY A 291 5.84 -24.27 26.34
CA GLY A 291 4.69 -23.47 25.95
C GLY A 291 4.06 -23.91 24.61
N VAL A 292 4.81 -24.66 23.80
CA VAL A 292 4.31 -25.18 22.51
C VAL A 292 3.52 -26.48 22.70
N GLU A 293 3.82 -27.27 23.72
CA GLU A 293 3.05 -28.48 24.06
C GLU A 293 1.72 -28.19 24.77
N ALA A 294 1.63 -27.07 25.48
CA ALA A 294 0.37 -26.66 26.13
C ALA A 294 -0.64 -25.99 25.17
N ALA A 295 -0.22 -25.71 23.94
CA ALA A 295 -1.03 -25.08 22.91
C ALA A 295 -1.44 -26.02 21.76
N LYS A 296 -1.20 -27.32 21.93
CA LYS A 296 -1.73 -28.42 21.11
C LYS A 296 -2.90 -29.10 21.80
#